data_f7a70ff05da70d5c2de7665f6075f2a2
#
_entry.id   f7a70ff05da70d5c2de7665f6075f2a2
#
_cell.length_a   1.000
_cell.length_b   1.000
_cell.length_c   1.000
_cell.angle_alpha   90.00
_cell.angle_beta   90.00
_cell.angle_gamma   90.00
#
_symmetry.space_group_name_H-M   'P 1'
#
loop_
_entity.id
_entity.type
_entity.pdbx_description
1 polymer ?
#
loop_
_entity_poly.entity_id
_entity_poly.type
_entity_poly.pdbx_seq_one_letter_code
_entity_poly.pdbx_strand_id
1 'polypeptide(L)'
;MTAHVVVPALDPTGRPATVSAPILTDLLRARWGYGGLVCSDALGMRALADRWSPGEAAVAAVAAGCDLLLALGPDAMQDEILGALARAVERGGLPAARIADALARVEAAAARWVGAAGPPLPPADLEGAVGTEANRRLAARIADAAVTLVRDAGLLPLAFSPVDVVAASPGAPAGALAAALRRHGGRAQPCAAASAGTAGPVVAVTRSRGMLPPDAAAVVRQIQARTAGRMVLVATGDPYDVAHAPPEGAALATYGADPFSLDAAARVLLGRLRPGGRLPVTLAAAPGGSSGGAAPP
;
A
#
# COMPACT_ATOMS: atom_id res chain seq x y z
N MET A 1 -5.62 -9.25 15.32
CA MET A 1 -6.50 -8.34 14.53
C MET A 1 -7.37 -9.20 13.61
N THR A 2 -8.66 -8.86 13.51
CA THR A 2 -9.59 -9.55 12.60
C THR A 2 -9.41 -9.03 11.16
N ALA A 3 -10.07 -9.70 10.20
CA ALA A 3 -10.14 -9.24 8.82
C ALA A 3 -11.62 -9.20 8.35
N HIS A 4 -11.93 -8.26 7.44
CA HIS A 4 -13.27 -8.17 6.84
C HIS A 4 -13.46 -9.19 5.71
N VAL A 5 -13.12 -10.44 5.97
CA VAL A 5 -13.17 -11.55 5.00
C VAL A 5 -14.35 -12.44 5.32
N VAL A 6 -15.13 -12.78 4.31
CA VAL A 6 -16.22 -13.74 4.40
C VAL A 6 -15.66 -15.15 4.25
N VAL A 7 -15.99 -16.04 5.18
CA VAL A 7 -15.60 -17.47 5.17
C VAL A 7 -16.85 -18.33 5.26
N PRO A 8 -17.52 -18.65 4.13
CA PRO A 8 -18.82 -19.33 4.13
C PRO A 8 -18.83 -20.71 4.81
N ALA A 9 -17.66 -21.39 4.81
CA ALA A 9 -17.50 -22.68 5.48
C ALA A 9 -17.57 -22.59 7.03
N LEU A 10 -17.36 -21.39 7.60
CA LEU A 10 -17.38 -21.14 9.05
C LEU A 10 -18.63 -20.34 9.46
N ASP A 11 -19.07 -19.43 8.61
CA ASP A 11 -20.27 -18.64 8.81
C ASP A 11 -21.07 -18.54 7.50
N PRO A 12 -22.10 -19.37 7.30
CA PRO A 12 -22.89 -19.39 6.08
C PRO A 12 -23.77 -18.16 5.90
N THR A 13 -23.89 -17.27 6.90
CA THR A 13 -24.68 -16.04 6.81
C THR A 13 -24.04 -14.98 5.91
N GLY A 14 -22.80 -15.18 5.46
CA GLY A 14 -22.04 -14.25 4.65
C GLY A 14 -21.56 -13.01 5.41
N ARG A 15 -21.48 -13.08 6.73
CA ARG A 15 -20.88 -12.01 7.55
C ARG A 15 -19.35 -12.07 7.45
N PRO A 16 -18.68 -10.92 7.34
CA PRO A 16 -17.23 -10.86 7.51
C PRO A 16 -16.80 -11.32 8.91
N ALA A 17 -15.62 -11.91 9.01
CA ALA A 17 -15.10 -12.48 10.26
C ALA A 17 -15.13 -11.50 11.44
N THR A 18 -14.90 -10.21 11.19
CA THR A 18 -14.96 -9.16 12.23
C THR A 18 -16.31 -9.07 12.96
N VAL A 19 -17.41 -9.42 12.30
CA VAL A 19 -18.78 -9.34 12.84
C VAL A 19 -19.45 -10.72 12.92
N SER A 20 -18.65 -11.80 12.93
CA SER A 20 -19.09 -13.18 12.95
C SER A 20 -18.81 -13.83 14.32
N ALA A 21 -19.84 -14.07 15.10
CA ALA A 21 -19.73 -14.80 16.38
C ALA A 21 -19.23 -16.25 16.17
N PRO A 22 -19.70 -17.04 15.17
CA PRO A 22 -19.14 -18.34 14.85
C PRO A 22 -17.62 -18.35 14.68
N ILE A 23 -17.04 -17.28 14.13
CA ILE A 23 -15.58 -17.18 13.90
C ILE A 23 -14.88 -16.67 15.17
N LEU A 24 -15.33 -15.56 15.76
CA LEU A 24 -14.60 -14.94 16.86
C LEU A 24 -14.87 -15.58 18.21
N THR A 25 -16.13 -15.91 18.50
CA THR A 25 -16.50 -16.51 19.78
C THR A 25 -16.35 -18.02 19.75
N ASP A 26 -17.02 -18.71 18.80
CA ASP A 26 -17.09 -20.16 18.86
C ASP A 26 -15.77 -20.82 18.43
N LEU A 27 -15.19 -20.39 17.31
CA LEU A 27 -13.95 -20.97 16.83
C LEU A 27 -12.72 -20.42 17.58
N LEU A 28 -12.52 -19.09 17.56
CA LEU A 28 -11.28 -18.49 18.09
C LEU A 28 -11.22 -18.59 19.62
N ARG A 29 -12.29 -18.16 20.32
CA ARG A 29 -12.31 -18.16 21.80
C ARG A 29 -12.55 -19.55 22.36
N ALA A 30 -13.66 -20.19 22.00
CA ALA A 30 -14.08 -21.41 22.64
C ALA A 30 -13.28 -22.63 22.16
N ARG A 31 -13.18 -22.84 20.84
CA ARG A 31 -12.52 -24.05 20.31
C ARG A 31 -10.99 -23.98 20.34
N TRP A 32 -10.40 -22.83 19.99
CA TRP A 32 -8.94 -22.65 19.98
C TRP A 32 -8.36 -22.14 21.28
N GLY A 33 -9.20 -21.71 22.24
CA GLY A 33 -8.79 -21.23 23.54
C GLY A 33 -7.99 -19.91 23.51
N TYR A 34 -8.21 -19.07 22.48
CA TYR A 34 -7.46 -17.81 22.38
C TYR A 34 -7.88 -16.83 23.48
N GLY A 35 -7.03 -16.63 24.48
CA GLY A 35 -7.26 -15.73 25.63
C GLY A 35 -6.82 -14.28 25.42
N GLY A 36 -6.13 -13.94 24.33
CA GLY A 36 -5.58 -12.62 24.09
C GLY A 36 -6.63 -11.58 23.61
N LEU A 37 -6.17 -10.35 23.41
CA LEU A 37 -6.96 -9.23 22.88
C LEU A 37 -7.35 -9.48 21.42
N VAL A 38 -8.62 -9.31 21.07
CA VAL A 38 -9.11 -9.31 19.68
C VAL A 38 -9.42 -7.89 19.26
N CYS A 39 -8.63 -7.39 18.30
CA CYS A 39 -8.83 -6.07 17.71
C CYS A 39 -9.52 -6.19 16.35
N SER A 40 -10.47 -5.32 16.05
CA SER A 40 -11.05 -5.24 14.70
C SER A 40 -10.03 -4.69 13.71
N ASP A 41 -10.27 -4.88 12.40
CA ASP A 41 -9.74 -3.99 11.38
C ASP A 41 -10.60 -2.71 11.31
N ALA A 42 -10.19 -1.71 10.51
CA ALA A 42 -10.85 -0.41 10.47
C ALA A 42 -12.32 -0.51 10.04
N LEU A 43 -13.23 -0.10 10.93
CA LEU A 43 -14.67 -0.23 10.73
C LEU A 43 -15.22 0.56 9.53
N GLY A 44 -14.51 1.61 9.08
CA GLY A 44 -14.88 2.40 7.91
C GLY A 44 -14.49 1.78 6.57
N MET A 45 -13.88 0.58 6.53
CA MET A 45 -13.57 -0.09 5.28
C MET A 45 -14.82 -0.55 4.54
N ARG A 46 -14.83 -0.44 3.20
CA ARG A 46 -15.99 -0.72 2.34
C ARG A 46 -16.64 -2.09 2.57
N ALA A 47 -15.83 -3.10 2.90
CA ALA A 47 -16.36 -4.45 3.20
C ALA A 47 -17.37 -4.48 4.36
N LEU A 48 -17.33 -3.50 5.27
CA LEU A 48 -18.35 -3.26 6.30
C LEU A 48 -19.25 -2.07 5.93
N ALA A 49 -18.65 -0.92 5.54
CA ALA A 49 -19.35 0.33 5.31
C ALA A 49 -20.41 0.26 4.19
N ASP A 50 -20.28 -0.66 3.23
CA ASP A 50 -21.28 -0.89 2.19
C ASP A 50 -22.56 -1.60 2.73
N ARG A 51 -22.53 -2.14 3.97
CA ARG A 51 -23.62 -2.95 4.54
C ARG A 51 -24.11 -2.48 5.91
N TRP A 52 -23.29 -1.78 6.68
CA TRP A 52 -23.59 -1.32 8.04
C TRP A 52 -23.14 0.13 8.22
N SER A 53 -23.91 0.89 8.99
CA SER A 53 -23.40 2.16 9.53
C SER A 53 -22.24 1.90 10.50
N PRO A 54 -21.36 2.89 10.75
CA PRO A 54 -20.25 2.73 11.70
C PRO A 54 -20.69 2.22 13.07
N GLY A 55 -21.81 2.73 13.57
CA GLY A 55 -22.37 2.34 14.86
C GLY A 55 -22.87 0.89 14.86
N GLU A 56 -23.58 0.47 13.81
CA GLU A 56 -24.06 -0.93 13.68
C GLU A 56 -22.89 -1.91 13.55
N ALA A 57 -21.87 -1.57 12.75
CA ALA A 57 -20.66 -2.38 12.61
C ALA A 57 -19.94 -2.54 13.95
N ALA A 58 -19.83 -1.47 14.73
CA ALA A 58 -19.20 -1.49 16.06
C ALA A 58 -19.93 -2.40 17.03
N VAL A 59 -21.26 -2.26 17.14
CA VAL A 59 -22.09 -3.13 18.01
C VAL A 59 -21.96 -4.59 17.58
N ALA A 60 -22.05 -4.88 16.27
CA ALA A 60 -21.92 -6.22 15.75
C ALA A 60 -20.53 -6.82 16.01
N ALA A 61 -19.45 -6.04 15.88
CA ALA A 61 -18.09 -6.49 16.13
C ALA A 61 -17.86 -6.83 17.62
N VAL A 62 -18.33 -5.98 18.54
CA VAL A 62 -18.24 -6.26 19.99
C VAL A 62 -19.08 -7.48 20.36
N ALA A 63 -20.30 -7.58 19.85
CA ALA A 63 -21.16 -8.73 20.08
C ALA A 63 -20.54 -10.03 19.55
N ALA A 64 -19.82 -9.97 18.41
CA ALA A 64 -19.13 -11.12 17.82
C ALA A 64 -17.89 -11.56 18.59
N GLY A 65 -17.30 -10.70 19.43
CA GLY A 65 -16.12 -11.05 20.24
C GLY A 65 -14.90 -10.15 20.10
N CYS A 66 -14.98 -9.02 19.37
CA CYS A 66 -13.94 -8.00 19.38
C CYS A 66 -13.89 -7.29 20.74
N ASP A 67 -12.68 -7.05 21.24
CA ASP A 67 -12.44 -6.33 22.49
C ASP A 67 -12.00 -4.88 22.25
N LEU A 68 -11.34 -4.61 21.13
CA LEU A 68 -10.87 -3.30 20.70
C LEU A 68 -11.30 -3.00 19.28
N LEU A 69 -11.80 -1.79 19.04
CA LEU A 69 -12.29 -1.36 17.74
C LEU A 69 -11.37 -0.30 17.10
N LEU A 70 -11.06 -0.44 15.82
CA LEU A 70 -10.35 0.57 15.05
C LEU A 70 -11.37 1.48 14.34
N ALA A 71 -11.60 2.65 14.94
CA ALA A 71 -12.50 3.69 14.44
C ALA A 71 -11.68 4.78 13.73
N LEU A 72 -11.17 4.48 12.52
CA LEU A 72 -10.42 5.43 11.70
C LEU A 72 -11.40 6.28 10.88
N GLY A 73 -11.58 7.53 11.26
CA GLY A 73 -12.51 8.43 10.60
C GLY A 73 -12.65 9.78 11.31
N PRO A 74 -13.54 10.67 10.80
CA PRO A 74 -13.86 11.92 11.46
C PRO A 74 -14.45 11.72 12.86
N ASP A 75 -14.36 12.74 13.71
CA ASP A 75 -14.90 12.70 15.08
C ASP A 75 -16.37 12.30 15.11
N ALA A 76 -17.18 12.79 14.18
CA ALA A 76 -18.59 12.41 14.06
C ALA A 76 -18.84 10.90 13.91
N MET A 77 -17.93 10.18 13.22
CA MET A 77 -17.99 8.72 13.11
C MET A 77 -17.67 8.06 14.47
N GLN A 78 -16.71 8.60 15.20
CA GLN A 78 -16.36 8.09 16.53
C GLN A 78 -17.49 8.34 17.52
N ASP A 79 -18.12 9.51 17.49
CA ASP A 79 -19.30 9.84 18.31
C ASP A 79 -20.50 8.92 17.99
N GLU A 80 -20.72 8.63 16.71
CA GLU A 80 -21.76 7.66 16.29
C GLU A 80 -21.49 6.27 16.88
N ILE A 81 -20.25 5.78 16.79
CA ILE A 81 -19.84 4.47 17.34
C ILE A 81 -20.06 4.43 18.86
N LEU A 82 -19.56 5.43 19.58
CA LEU A 82 -19.72 5.50 21.04
C LEU A 82 -21.19 5.56 21.45
N GLY A 83 -21.99 6.39 20.79
CA GLY A 83 -23.42 6.49 21.04
C GLY A 83 -24.18 5.20 20.71
N ALA A 84 -23.80 4.49 19.65
CA ALA A 84 -24.41 3.22 19.30
C ALA A 84 -24.12 2.11 20.33
N LEU A 85 -22.87 2.00 20.79
CA LEU A 85 -22.48 1.05 21.83
C LEU A 85 -23.20 1.34 23.14
N ALA A 86 -23.24 2.60 23.59
CA ALA A 86 -23.96 2.99 24.81
C ALA A 86 -25.44 2.60 24.73
N ARG A 87 -26.13 2.98 23.67
CA ARG A 87 -27.54 2.61 23.44
C ARG A 87 -27.77 1.10 23.35
N ALA A 88 -26.82 0.35 22.78
CA ALA A 88 -26.94 -1.12 22.69
C ALA A 88 -26.86 -1.77 24.07
N VAL A 89 -26.02 -1.25 24.97
CA VAL A 89 -25.95 -1.70 26.38
C VAL A 89 -27.21 -1.33 27.15
N GLU A 90 -27.65 -0.07 27.07
CA GLU A 90 -28.85 0.44 27.76
C GLU A 90 -30.11 -0.33 27.37
N ARG A 91 -30.24 -0.73 26.10
CA ARG A 91 -31.37 -1.51 25.57
C ARG A 91 -31.23 -3.01 25.76
N GLY A 92 -30.15 -3.48 26.39
CA GLY A 92 -29.89 -4.91 26.59
C GLY A 92 -29.53 -5.69 25.32
N GLY A 93 -29.30 -5.01 24.20
CA GLY A 93 -28.85 -5.64 22.94
C GLY A 93 -27.36 -6.06 22.96
N LEU A 94 -26.58 -5.44 23.85
CA LEU A 94 -25.19 -5.82 24.12
C LEU A 94 -25.03 -6.08 25.62
N PRO A 95 -24.78 -7.34 26.07
CA PRO A 95 -24.65 -7.64 27.49
C PRO A 95 -23.51 -6.86 28.15
N ALA A 96 -23.76 -6.26 29.32
CA ALA A 96 -22.76 -5.55 30.09
C ALA A 96 -21.55 -6.46 30.45
N ALA A 97 -21.78 -7.75 30.65
CA ALA A 97 -20.73 -8.74 30.87
C ALA A 97 -19.77 -8.86 29.68
N ARG A 98 -20.25 -8.67 28.44
CA ARG A 98 -19.38 -8.68 27.25
C ARG A 98 -18.44 -7.44 27.23
N ILE A 99 -18.96 -6.29 27.66
CA ILE A 99 -18.14 -5.07 27.80
C ILE A 99 -17.09 -5.26 28.90
N ALA A 100 -17.49 -5.78 30.05
CA ALA A 100 -16.57 -6.06 31.16
C ALA A 100 -15.44 -7.05 30.76
N ASP A 101 -15.79 -8.10 30.02
CA ASP A 101 -14.83 -9.06 29.49
C ASP A 101 -13.86 -8.44 28.48
N ALA A 102 -14.33 -7.55 27.59
CA ALA A 102 -13.47 -6.79 26.67
C ALA A 102 -12.51 -5.89 27.44
N LEU A 103 -13.03 -5.12 28.41
CA LEU A 103 -12.25 -4.20 29.21
C LEU A 103 -11.16 -4.93 29.98
N ALA A 104 -11.48 -6.06 30.63
CA ALA A 104 -10.50 -6.87 31.35
C ALA A 104 -9.31 -7.31 30.45
N ARG A 105 -9.58 -7.67 29.20
CA ARG A 105 -8.52 -8.03 28.23
C ARG A 105 -7.71 -6.83 27.78
N VAL A 106 -8.34 -5.67 27.59
CA VAL A 106 -7.64 -4.41 27.26
C VAL A 106 -6.72 -4.01 28.42
N GLU A 107 -7.23 -4.06 29.65
CA GLU A 107 -6.47 -3.74 30.87
C GLU A 107 -5.29 -4.71 31.07
N ALA A 108 -5.51 -6.01 30.88
CA ALA A 108 -4.44 -7.01 30.97
C ALA A 108 -3.35 -6.80 29.90
N ALA A 109 -3.74 -6.45 28.67
CA ALA A 109 -2.79 -6.11 27.61
C ALA A 109 -2.02 -4.82 27.94
N ALA A 110 -2.71 -3.79 28.40
CA ALA A 110 -2.08 -2.54 28.82
C ALA A 110 -1.08 -2.76 29.97
N ALA A 111 -1.48 -3.51 31.02
CA ALA A 111 -0.60 -3.82 32.13
C ALA A 111 0.67 -4.57 31.70
N ARG A 112 0.53 -5.51 30.75
CA ARG A 112 1.65 -6.30 30.23
C ARG A 112 2.64 -5.49 29.39
N TRP A 113 2.13 -4.62 28.53
CA TRP A 113 2.95 -3.98 27.49
C TRP A 113 3.30 -2.53 27.81
N VAL A 114 2.38 -1.75 28.38
CA VAL A 114 2.61 -0.34 28.71
C VAL A 114 3.45 -0.24 30.00
N GLY A 115 3.12 -1.03 31.02
CA GLY A 115 3.88 -1.05 32.27
C GLY A 115 5.35 -1.49 32.11
N ALA A 116 5.64 -2.31 31.09
CA ALA A 116 6.99 -2.78 30.79
C ALA A 116 7.80 -1.84 29.87
N ALA A 117 7.15 -0.85 29.24
CA ALA A 117 7.79 -0.01 28.23
C ALA A 117 8.75 1.05 28.78
N GLY A 118 8.75 1.29 30.09
CA GLY A 118 9.54 2.38 30.70
C GLY A 118 9.02 3.78 30.32
N PRO A 119 9.70 4.84 30.75
CA PRO A 119 9.31 6.20 30.40
C PRO A 119 9.54 6.47 28.91
N PRO A 120 8.76 7.39 28.29
CA PRO A 120 9.00 7.82 26.92
C PRO A 120 10.43 8.32 26.73
N LEU A 121 11.02 8.02 25.56
CA LEU A 121 12.34 8.54 25.22
C LEU A 121 12.31 10.07 25.13
N PRO A 122 13.30 10.77 25.72
CA PRO A 122 13.45 12.20 25.51
C PRO A 122 13.58 12.52 24.01
N PRO A 123 13.04 13.66 23.53
CA PRO A 123 13.16 14.05 22.12
C PRO A 123 14.60 14.06 21.59
N ALA A 124 15.57 14.40 22.44
CA ALA A 124 16.99 14.40 22.09
C ALA A 124 17.55 13.00 21.74
N ASP A 125 16.95 11.94 22.26
CA ASP A 125 17.40 10.56 22.06
C ASP A 125 16.68 9.87 20.88
N LEU A 126 15.67 10.51 20.27
CA LEU A 126 14.89 9.94 19.18
C LEU A 126 15.72 9.65 17.93
N GLU A 127 16.69 10.50 17.60
CA GLU A 127 17.56 10.30 16.43
C GLU A 127 18.42 9.03 16.56
N GLY A 128 18.77 8.64 17.78
CA GLY A 128 19.48 7.40 18.06
C GLY A 128 18.60 6.15 18.09
N ALA A 129 17.29 6.31 18.28
CA ALA A 129 16.33 5.21 18.42
C ALA A 129 15.50 4.95 17.14
N VAL A 130 15.17 6.00 16.39
CA VAL A 130 14.32 5.93 15.20
C VAL A 130 15.09 6.39 13.98
N GLY A 131 14.96 5.67 12.87
CA GLY A 131 15.62 6.02 11.61
C GLY A 131 17.16 5.98 11.71
N THR A 132 17.70 5.08 12.50
CA THR A 132 19.14 4.90 12.68
C THR A 132 19.86 4.65 11.35
N GLU A 133 21.17 4.88 11.31
CA GLU A 133 21.98 4.57 10.12
C GLU A 133 21.85 3.09 9.71
N ALA A 134 21.78 2.18 10.67
CA ALA A 134 21.54 0.76 10.41
C ALA A 134 20.21 0.51 9.74
N ASN A 135 19.14 1.17 10.19
CA ASN A 135 17.81 1.08 9.59
C ASN A 135 17.77 1.70 8.20
N ARG A 136 18.42 2.84 7.98
CA ARG A 136 18.55 3.46 6.66
C ARG A 136 19.29 2.56 5.68
N ARG A 137 20.40 1.94 6.09
CA ARG A 137 21.11 0.97 5.26
C ARG A 137 20.28 -0.26 4.94
N LEU A 138 19.49 -0.75 5.91
CA LEU A 138 18.58 -1.87 5.67
C LEU A 138 17.50 -1.49 4.65
N ALA A 139 16.88 -0.32 4.78
CA ALA A 139 15.88 0.19 3.83
C ALA A 139 16.45 0.32 2.41
N ALA A 140 17.68 0.86 2.28
CA ALA A 140 18.37 0.95 0.99
C ALA A 140 18.62 -0.44 0.38
N ARG A 141 19.09 -1.41 1.17
CA ARG A 141 19.28 -2.79 0.70
C ARG A 141 17.99 -3.46 0.25
N ILE A 142 16.89 -3.22 0.96
CA ILE A 142 15.55 -3.72 0.56
C ILE A 142 15.15 -3.11 -0.78
N ALA A 143 15.28 -1.79 -0.94
CA ALA A 143 14.96 -1.11 -2.20
C ALA A 143 15.82 -1.63 -3.36
N ASP A 144 17.13 -1.82 -3.15
CA ASP A 144 18.04 -2.37 -4.15
C ASP A 144 17.68 -3.79 -4.60
N ALA A 145 17.26 -4.62 -3.64
CA ALA A 145 16.85 -5.99 -3.92
C ALA A 145 15.46 -6.08 -4.57
N ALA A 146 14.57 -5.12 -4.24
CA ALA A 146 13.19 -5.12 -4.72
C ALA A 146 13.03 -4.56 -6.12
N VAL A 147 13.84 -3.56 -6.52
CA VAL A 147 13.68 -2.90 -7.82
C VAL A 147 13.71 -3.91 -8.96
N THR A 148 12.67 -3.90 -9.79
CA THR A 148 12.40 -4.92 -10.81
C THR A 148 12.38 -4.30 -12.20
N LEU A 149 13.30 -4.70 -13.06
CA LEU A 149 13.25 -4.40 -14.49
C LEU A 149 12.38 -5.46 -15.17
N VAL A 150 11.20 -5.07 -15.61
CA VAL A 150 10.22 -5.97 -16.20
C VAL A 150 10.48 -6.16 -17.70
N ARG A 151 10.94 -5.10 -18.34
CA ARG A 151 11.29 -5.08 -19.78
C ARG A 151 12.29 -3.99 -20.05
N ASP A 152 13.16 -4.23 -21.02
CA ASP A 152 14.03 -3.22 -21.63
C ASP A 152 14.26 -3.59 -23.10
N ALA A 153 13.85 -2.71 -23.98
CA ALA A 153 14.12 -2.83 -25.43
C ALA A 153 15.46 -2.20 -25.85
N GLY A 154 16.40 -2.11 -24.94
CA GLY A 154 17.73 -1.55 -25.19
C GLY A 154 17.78 -0.03 -24.96
N LEU A 155 16.88 0.51 -24.13
CA LEU A 155 16.90 1.92 -23.74
C LEU A 155 17.83 2.20 -22.55
N LEU A 156 18.11 1.21 -21.74
CA LEU A 156 18.96 1.36 -20.56
C LEU A 156 20.38 0.88 -20.83
N PRO A 157 21.38 1.50 -20.22
CA PRO A 157 21.30 2.65 -19.32
C PRO A 157 20.96 3.95 -20.06
N LEU A 158 20.23 4.86 -19.38
CA LEU A 158 20.01 6.20 -19.89
C LEU A 158 21.37 6.90 -19.99
N ALA A 159 21.84 7.05 -21.22
CA ALA A 159 23.12 7.71 -21.50
C ALA A 159 23.06 9.18 -21.07
N PHE A 160 24.19 9.89 -21.17
CA PHE A 160 24.44 11.27 -20.72
C PHE A 160 23.53 12.36 -21.33
N SER A 161 22.48 11.99 -22.04
CA SER A 161 21.46 12.90 -22.60
C SER A 161 20.57 13.48 -21.49
N PRO A 162 20.06 14.70 -21.67
CA PRO A 162 19.00 15.22 -20.81
C PRO A 162 17.78 14.28 -20.82
N VAL A 163 17.26 13.98 -19.63
CA VAL A 163 16.11 13.09 -19.43
C VAL A 163 14.94 13.91 -18.94
N ASP A 164 13.83 13.84 -19.64
CA ASP A 164 12.56 14.42 -19.19
C ASP A 164 11.86 13.46 -18.25
N VAL A 165 11.53 13.89 -17.03
CA VAL A 165 10.83 13.07 -16.04
C VAL A 165 9.41 13.61 -15.85
N VAL A 166 8.41 12.82 -16.23
CA VAL A 166 7.01 13.22 -16.28
C VAL A 166 6.19 12.49 -15.21
N ALA A 167 5.41 13.24 -14.43
CA ALA A 167 4.37 12.65 -13.60
C ALA A 167 3.18 12.25 -14.48
N ALA A 168 3.00 10.96 -14.69
CA ALA A 168 1.94 10.41 -15.55
C ALA A 168 0.68 10.00 -14.77
N SER A 169 0.69 10.13 -13.43
CA SER A 169 -0.50 9.99 -12.58
C SER A 169 -0.45 10.97 -11.41
N PRO A 170 -1.60 11.28 -10.78
CA PRO A 170 -1.64 12.11 -9.56
C PRO A 170 -0.73 11.55 -8.46
N GLY A 171 0.06 12.41 -7.82
CA GLY A 171 0.97 12.03 -6.75
C GLY A 171 2.19 11.21 -7.18
N ALA A 172 2.44 11.02 -8.49
CA ALA A 172 3.65 10.39 -8.97
C ALA A 172 4.90 11.25 -8.66
N PRO A 173 5.98 10.67 -8.11
CA PRO A 173 7.11 11.42 -7.56
C PRO A 173 8.16 11.80 -8.62
N ALA A 174 7.73 12.37 -9.76
CA ALA A 174 8.63 12.70 -10.88
C ALA A 174 9.76 13.65 -10.47
N GLY A 175 9.46 14.70 -9.70
CA GLY A 175 10.46 15.64 -9.20
C GLY A 175 11.50 14.99 -8.29
N ALA A 176 11.07 14.07 -7.42
CA ALA A 176 11.94 13.33 -6.52
C ALA A 176 12.82 12.33 -7.28
N LEU A 177 12.27 11.65 -8.30
CA LEU A 177 13.08 10.77 -9.17
C LEU A 177 14.09 11.57 -10.01
N ALA A 178 13.70 12.73 -10.56
CA ALA A 178 14.63 13.60 -11.26
C ALA A 178 15.78 14.07 -10.35
N ALA A 179 15.47 14.41 -9.10
CA ALA A 179 16.49 14.75 -8.11
C ALA A 179 17.40 13.54 -7.80
N ALA A 180 16.86 12.33 -7.69
CA ALA A 180 17.66 11.12 -7.51
C ALA A 180 18.59 10.86 -8.69
N LEU A 181 18.11 10.99 -9.92
CA LEU A 181 18.95 10.88 -11.13
C LEU A 181 20.10 11.89 -11.11
N ARG A 182 19.83 13.16 -10.76
CA ARG A 182 20.88 14.19 -10.65
C ARG A 182 21.92 13.89 -9.59
N ARG A 183 21.54 13.39 -8.41
CA ARG A 183 22.48 12.95 -7.37
C ARG A 183 23.48 11.91 -7.87
N HIS A 184 23.05 11.06 -8.79
CA HIS A 184 23.90 10.05 -9.43
C HIS A 184 24.52 10.52 -10.76
N GLY A 185 24.60 11.83 -11.00
CA GLY A 185 25.28 12.40 -12.18
C GLY A 185 24.47 12.36 -13.47
N GLY A 186 23.20 11.95 -13.42
CA GLY A 186 22.27 12.05 -14.55
C GLY A 186 21.83 13.51 -14.79
N ARG A 187 21.52 13.83 -16.05
CA ARG A 187 20.93 15.12 -16.45
C ARG A 187 19.43 14.97 -16.59
N ALA A 188 18.67 15.22 -15.52
CA ALA A 188 17.22 15.00 -15.47
C ALA A 188 16.47 16.24 -15.03
N GLN A 189 15.31 16.49 -15.64
CA GLN A 189 14.40 17.59 -15.28
C GLN A 189 12.96 17.10 -15.24
N PRO A 190 12.16 17.56 -14.28
CA PRO A 190 10.71 17.35 -14.32
C PRO A 190 10.12 18.20 -15.46
N CYS A 191 9.19 17.63 -16.22
CA CYS A 191 8.47 18.39 -17.22
C CYS A 191 7.00 17.94 -17.34
N ALA A 192 6.19 18.74 -18.03
CA ALA A 192 4.82 18.39 -18.37
C ALA A 192 4.77 17.37 -19.51
N ALA A 193 3.76 16.50 -19.52
CA ALA A 193 3.58 15.51 -20.59
C ALA A 193 3.50 16.12 -21.99
N ALA A 194 2.94 17.32 -22.09
CA ALA A 194 2.80 18.05 -23.37
C ALA A 194 4.15 18.52 -23.96
N SER A 195 5.19 18.69 -23.15
CA SER A 195 6.52 19.14 -23.58
C SER A 195 7.59 18.05 -23.57
N ALA A 196 7.25 16.85 -23.11
CA ALA A 196 8.19 15.74 -22.98
C ALA A 196 8.69 15.21 -24.35
N GLY A 197 9.93 14.77 -24.39
CA GLY A 197 10.51 14.06 -25.54
C GLY A 197 11.12 14.95 -26.62
N THR A 198 11.25 16.24 -26.39
CA THR A 198 11.85 17.17 -27.36
C THR A 198 13.39 17.13 -27.36
N ALA A 199 13.99 16.74 -26.23
CA ALA A 199 15.45 16.81 -26.04
C ALA A 199 16.13 15.46 -25.75
N GLY A 200 15.40 14.39 -25.51
CA GLY A 200 15.99 13.09 -25.14
C GLY A 200 14.97 12.04 -24.69
N PRO A 201 15.45 10.97 -24.07
CA PRO A 201 14.58 9.92 -23.53
C PRO A 201 13.66 10.46 -22.42
N VAL A 202 12.46 9.89 -22.34
CA VAL A 202 11.44 10.26 -21.35
C VAL A 202 11.29 9.15 -20.32
N VAL A 203 11.26 9.55 -19.06
CA VAL A 203 10.87 8.68 -17.93
C VAL A 203 9.49 9.11 -17.45
N ALA A 204 8.47 8.31 -17.74
CA ALA A 204 7.12 8.48 -17.21
C ALA A 204 7.01 7.78 -15.85
N VAL A 205 6.58 8.51 -14.85
CA VAL A 205 6.43 7.99 -13.48
C VAL A 205 4.95 7.87 -13.14
N THR A 206 4.53 6.69 -12.70
CA THR A 206 3.18 6.44 -12.21
C THR A 206 3.20 6.04 -10.73
N ARG A 207 2.05 6.24 -10.07
CA ARG A 207 1.79 5.81 -8.71
C ARG A 207 0.32 5.47 -8.57
N SER A 208 -0.01 4.19 -8.63
CA SER A 208 -1.39 3.71 -8.53
C SER A 208 -1.53 2.68 -7.42
N ARG A 209 -2.74 2.53 -6.91
CA ARG A 209 -3.18 1.37 -6.14
C ARG A 209 -4.11 0.54 -7.04
N GLY A 210 -3.76 -0.72 -7.28
CA GLY A 210 -4.44 -1.54 -8.28
C GLY A 210 -4.04 -1.15 -9.71
N MET A 211 -5.00 -1.21 -10.62
CA MET A 211 -4.78 -0.89 -12.04
C MET A 211 -4.63 0.62 -12.26
N LEU A 212 -3.82 0.98 -13.26
CA LEU A 212 -3.63 2.38 -13.65
C LEU A 212 -4.97 3.02 -14.09
N PRO A 213 -5.39 4.14 -13.49
CA PRO A 213 -6.62 4.83 -13.87
C PRO A 213 -6.64 5.25 -15.35
N PRO A 214 -7.83 5.31 -15.99
CA PRO A 214 -7.95 5.59 -17.43
C PRO A 214 -7.35 6.93 -17.87
N ASP A 215 -7.45 7.97 -17.05
CA ASP A 215 -6.86 9.31 -17.27
C ASP A 215 -5.32 9.24 -17.22
N ALA A 216 -4.75 8.57 -16.24
CA ALA A 216 -3.31 8.35 -16.16
C ALA A 216 -2.80 7.47 -17.32
N ALA A 217 -3.54 6.43 -17.70
CA ALA A 217 -3.22 5.63 -18.88
C ALA A 217 -3.27 6.46 -20.18
N ALA A 218 -4.16 7.45 -20.28
CA ALA A 218 -4.20 8.38 -21.42
C ALA A 218 -2.93 9.24 -21.48
N VAL A 219 -2.43 9.74 -20.32
CA VAL A 219 -1.16 10.48 -20.26
C VAL A 219 0.01 9.60 -20.71
N VAL A 220 0.07 8.35 -20.25
CA VAL A 220 1.11 7.40 -20.69
C VAL A 220 1.05 7.22 -22.21
N ARG A 221 -0.13 7.00 -22.80
CA ARG A 221 -0.30 6.87 -24.27
C ARG A 221 0.12 8.15 -25.01
N GLN A 222 -0.19 9.32 -24.48
CA GLN A 222 0.26 10.59 -25.06
C GLN A 222 1.79 10.69 -25.13
N ILE A 223 2.48 10.28 -24.08
CA ILE A 223 3.95 10.25 -24.03
C ILE A 223 4.47 9.21 -25.04
N GLN A 224 3.88 8.02 -25.12
CA GLN A 224 4.24 6.98 -26.09
C GLN A 224 4.18 7.50 -27.52
N ALA A 225 3.08 8.15 -27.89
CA ALA A 225 2.91 8.71 -29.24
C ALA A 225 3.97 9.76 -29.58
N ARG A 226 4.36 10.59 -28.61
CA ARG A 226 5.36 11.66 -28.81
C ARG A 226 6.79 11.13 -28.90
N THR A 227 7.08 10.02 -28.25
CA THR A 227 8.43 9.44 -28.14
C THR A 227 8.63 8.27 -29.11
N ALA A 228 7.65 7.97 -29.97
CA ALA A 228 7.63 6.76 -30.79
C ALA A 228 7.92 5.48 -29.96
N GLY A 229 7.38 5.42 -28.74
CA GLY A 229 7.57 4.33 -27.80
C GLY A 229 8.90 4.34 -27.04
N ARG A 230 9.83 5.23 -27.34
CA ARG A 230 11.15 5.33 -26.68
C ARG A 230 11.05 6.02 -25.32
N MET A 231 10.39 5.37 -24.39
CA MET A 231 10.21 5.86 -23.01
C MET A 231 10.45 4.77 -21.99
N VAL A 232 10.79 5.17 -20.78
CA VAL A 232 10.83 4.29 -19.61
C VAL A 232 9.60 4.56 -18.75
N LEU A 233 8.83 3.54 -18.43
CA LEU A 233 7.75 3.63 -17.45
C LEU A 233 8.23 3.14 -16.09
N VAL A 234 8.16 4.00 -15.08
CA VAL A 234 8.52 3.68 -13.69
C VAL A 234 7.27 3.66 -12.82
N ALA A 235 6.84 2.47 -12.42
CA ALA A 235 5.73 2.27 -11.49
C ALA A 235 6.23 2.35 -10.05
N THR A 236 5.76 3.36 -9.29
CA THR A 236 6.19 3.61 -7.90
C THR A 236 5.12 3.25 -6.86
N GLY A 237 4.03 2.63 -7.27
CA GLY A 237 2.97 2.04 -6.45
C GLY A 237 2.89 0.54 -6.71
N ASP A 238 1.67 0.06 -6.95
CA ASP A 238 1.47 -1.32 -7.36
C ASP A 238 2.08 -1.57 -8.76
N PRO A 239 2.58 -2.78 -9.05
CA PRO A 239 3.36 -3.05 -10.26
C PRO A 239 2.51 -3.16 -11.54
N TYR A 240 1.18 -3.10 -11.44
CA TYR A 240 0.29 -3.29 -12.60
C TYR A 240 0.47 -2.21 -13.68
N ASP A 241 0.91 -1.02 -13.29
CA ASP A 241 1.14 0.11 -14.21
C ASP A 241 2.16 -0.24 -15.31
N VAL A 242 3.12 -1.12 -15.04
CA VAL A 242 4.17 -1.50 -16.02
C VAL A 242 3.59 -2.22 -17.25
N ALA A 243 2.37 -2.75 -17.18
CA ALA A 243 1.68 -3.33 -18.33
C ALA A 243 1.40 -2.30 -19.44
N HIS A 244 1.36 -1.02 -19.08
CA HIS A 244 1.15 0.09 -20.02
C HIS A 244 2.45 0.57 -20.69
N ALA A 245 3.61 0.00 -20.38
CA ALA A 245 4.85 0.34 -21.08
C ALA A 245 4.82 -0.16 -22.52
N PRO A 246 5.29 0.66 -23.50
CA PRO A 246 5.32 0.24 -24.90
C PRO A 246 6.34 -0.90 -25.13
N PRO A 247 6.13 -1.75 -26.17
CA PRO A 247 7.07 -2.82 -26.50
C PRO A 247 8.50 -2.35 -26.74
N GLU A 248 8.67 -1.18 -27.35
CA GLU A 248 9.94 -0.54 -27.69
C GLU A 248 10.57 0.24 -26.53
N GLY A 249 9.90 0.24 -25.38
CA GLY A 249 10.29 0.96 -24.18
C GLY A 249 10.93 0.08 -23.12
N ALA A 250 11.12 0.68 -21.94
CA ALA A 250 11.52 -0.03 -20.74
C ALA A 250 10.46 0.12 -19.65
N ALA A 251 10.36 -0.86 -18.77
CA ALA A 251 9.42 -0.88 -17.65
C ALA A 251 10.11 -1.28 -16.36
N LEU A 252 10.01 -0.43 -15.35
CA LEU A 252 10.62 -0.60 -14.04
C LEU A 252 9.54 -0.51 -12.94
N ALA A 253 9.55 -1.42 -11.98
CA ALA A 253 8.72 -1.34 -10.78
C ALA A 253 9.59 -1.15 -9.54
N THR A 254 9.20 -0.22 -8.67
CA THR A 254 9.92 0.08 -7.41
C THR A 254 9.13 -0.30 -6.17
N TYR A 255 7.82 -0.55 -6.30
CA TYR A 255 6.88 -0.90 -5.21
C TYR A 255 6.79 0.15 -4.09
N GLY A 256 7.47 1.27 -4.23
CA GLY A 256 7.50 2.36 -3.29
C GLY A 256 7.92 3.67 -3.95
N ALA A 257 7.49 4.78 -3.35
CA ALA A 257 7.82 6.15 -3.76
C ALA A 257 8.72 6.85 -2.73
N ASP A 258 9.24 6.09 -1.77
CA ASP A 258 10.16 6.57 -0.75
C ASP A 258 11.55 6.89 -1.33
N PRO A 259 12.39 7.67 -0.62
CA PRO A 259 13.70 8.08 -1.12
C PRO A 259 14.63 6.91 -1.50
N PHE A 260 14.56 5.76 -0.81
CA PHE A 260 15.42 4.61 -1.11
C PHE A 260 14.99 3.90 -2.39
N SER A 261 13.68 3.73 -2.57
CA SER A 261 13.11 3.14 -3.78
C SER A 261 13.41 3.98 -5.03
N LEU A 262 13.27 5.31 -4.93
CA LEU A 262 13.61 6.22 -6.02
C LEU A 262 15.11 6.29 -6.30
N ASP A 263 15.96 6.16 -5.29
CA ASP A 263 17.40 6.08 -5.43
C ASP A 263 17.83 4.80 -6.15
N ALA A 264 17.26 3.66 -5.77
CA ALA A 264 17.49 2.39 -6.45
C ALA A 264 17.07 2.46 -7.92
N ALA A 265 15.87 3.03 -8.21
CA ALA A 265 15.42 3.27 -9.58
C ALA A 265 16.40 4.12 -10.38
N ALA A 266 16.84 5.25 -9.83
CA ALA A 266 17.79 6.13 -10.49
C ALA A 266 19.12 5.41 -10.84
N ARG A 267 19.63 4.58 -9.93
CA ARG A 267 20.85 3.79 -10.17
C ARG A 267 20.65 2.71 -11.23
N VAL A 268 19.48 2.06 -11.29
CA VAL A 268 19.14 1.13 -12.37
C VAL A 268 19.08 1.86 -13.71
N LEU A 269 18.34 2.97 -13.76
CA LEU A 269 18.18 3.77 -14.98
C LEU A 269 19.52 4.27 -15.53
N LEU A 270 20.50 4.53 -14.68
CA LEU A 270 21.86 4.97 -15.05
C LEU A 270 22.88 3.82 -15.18
N GLY A 271 22.43 2.56 -15.09
CA GLY A 271 23.31 1.39 -15.19
C GLY A 271 24.27 1.20 -14.02
N ARG A 272 23.99 1.83 -12.87
CA ARG A 272 24.83 1.76 -11.65
C ARG A 272 24.37 0.70 -10.65
N LEU A 273 23.21 0.13 -10.88
CA LEU A 273 22.64 -0.97 -10.10
C LEU A 273 22.05 -1.99 -11.06
N ARG A 274 22.41 -3.26 -10.92
CA ARG A 274 21.77 -4.35 -11.64
C ARG A 274 20.46 -4.69 -10.91
N PRO A 275 19.28 -4.59 -11.56
CA PRO A 275 18.02 -4.94 -10.94
C PRO A 275 17.96 -6.44 -10.64
N GLY A 276 17.61 -6.80 -9.41
CA GLY A 276 17.52 -8.20 -8.95
C GLY A 276 16.09 -8.66 -8.64
N GLY A 277 15.14 -7.72 -8.59
CA GLY A 277 13.76 -8.00 -8.24
C GLY A 277 13.02 -8.83 -9.29
N ARG A 278 11.95 -9.49 -8.84
CA ARG A 278 11.01 -10.24 -9.70
C ARG A 278 9.60 -9.77 -9.42
N LEU A 279 8.76 -9.74 -10.45
CA LEU A 279 7.34 -9.39 -10.25
C LEU A 279 6.67 -10.42 -9.33
N PRO A 280 6.01 -9.99 -8.25
CA PRO A 280 5.28 -10.87 -7.34
C PRO A 280 3.89 -11.24 -7.87
N VAL A 281 3.50 -10.73 -9.03
CA VAL A 281 2.18 -10.90 -9.64
C VAL A 281 2.29 -11.21 -11.12
N THR A 282 1.28 -11.90 -11.66
CA THR A 282 1.10 -12.05 -13.12
C THR A 282 0.41 -10.81 -13.66
N LEU A 283 0.99 -10.20 -14.69
CA LEU A 283 0.38 -9.05 -15.36
C LEU A 283 -0.63 -9.56 -16.41
N ALA A 284 -1.85 -9.05 -16.35
CA ALA A 284 -2.75 -9.17 -17.47
C ALA A 284 -2.25 -8.27 -18.62
N ALA A 285 -2.49 -8.68 -19.88
CA ALA A 285 -2.22 -7.80 -21.02
C ALA A 285 -2.99 -6.49 -20.86
N ALA A 286 -2.34 -5.35 -21.12
CA ALA A 286 -3.02 -4.06 -21.07
C ALA A 286 -4.18 -4.06 -22.08
N PRO A 287 -5.34 -3.47 -21.75
CA PRO A 287 -6.45 -3.35 -22.70
C PRO A 287 -5.99 -2.64 -23.96
N GLY A 288 -6.05 -3.31 -25.12
CA GLY A 288 -5.65 -2.78 -26.43
C GLY A 288 -4.30 -3.24 -26.97
N GLY A 289 -3.56 -4.11 -26.25
CA GLY A 289 -2.36 -4.76 -26.77
C GLY A 289 -2.70 -6.13 -27.37
N SER A 290 -2.34 -6.37 -28.64
CA SER A 290 -2.43 -7.69 -29.24
C SER A 290 -1.60 -8.70 -28.47
N SER A 291 -2.22 -9.80 -28.06
CA SER A 291 -1.59 -10.90 -27.31
C SER A 291 -0.55 -11.61 -28.19
N GLY A 292 0.70 -11.22 -28.07
CA GLY A 292 1.84 -12.03 -28.48
C GLY A 292 2.16 -12.99 -27.32
N GLY A 293 1.64 -14.22 -27.37
CA GLY A 293 1.87 -15.21 -26.33
C GLY A 293 3.31 -15.71 -26.33
N ALA A 294 3.87 -15.73 -25.15
CA ALA A 294 4.89 -16.68 -24.78
C ALA A 294 4.57 -17.17 -23.36
N ALA A 295 4.16 -18.42 -23.26
CA ALA A 295 4.09 -19.12 -21.96
C ALA A 295 5.50 -19.31 -21.42
N PRO A 296 5.71 -19.19 -20.10
CA PRO A 296 6.98 -19.49 -19.49
C PRO A 296 7.20 -21.00 -19.42
N PRO A 297 8.48 -21.45 -19.42
CA PRO A 297 8.85 -22.82 -19.18
C PRO A 297 8.56 -23.28 -17.75
#